data_24825c174a0e8d78730ce3d3d79d2e22
#
_entry.id   24825c174a0e8d78730ce3d3d79d2e22
#
_cell.length_a   1.000
_cell.length_b   1.000
_cell.length_c   1.000
_cell.angle_alpha   90.00
_cell.angle_beta   90.00
_cell.angle_gamma   90.00
#
_symmetry.space_group_name_H-M   'P 1'
#
loop_
_entity.id
_entity.type
_entity.pdbx_description
1 polymer ?
#
loop_
_entity_poly.entity_id
_entity_poly.type
_entity_poly.pdbx_seq_one_letter_code
_entity_poly.pdbx_strand_id
1 'polypeptide(L)'
;MRRVILTTLTVLLAGIALYSLAGFLLAPRLVERWIQAAAATEHGRRIAIERVEVNPYTLTVSFDNVTLYGPENLTLVSVANIDAGLDIESLIRPGWLFRNPVELNNIEIHARSTSTPVFTATGIAGTGVVVDAGRKSVSVAHAQIKNPHLRLDRDQAGRLEMSSWLYRLLFDPSSKATLIRNIEMIDGRAAYNDHSVSPSVGIGAERIDANITRLGQGRAMITAVSLHGQIGGAGAGELAAQWRPSVPDDTLNLHAAVRDFDLSILSPYVARFGGQGIASGNALLSLDVRRSKDYLDLDSHLVAEDLRLGDRIESESTEDLSLELALALLEDAHGRISIVSSERLNPADVDFNPEIFFAQTLRDAVSRLTTDPFDALAELVGRPGEDLDSLGFLPGSAEITPGTAERLNLLATALKQRPLLGLIVPPAYNPLADREALARQQMRLHVVLATSAGPPGQVDDKPLDMNDPKVQSVLDEFATTRLSNTQRDAIEVPQAGKNEAYYRSVFEALVVNHEVAESALTRLARYRAQSVEGELVRLGIGAERMQSGDAPEIVTGGQDIPSVSLHVLAAIAHALSSAQQ
;
A
#
# COMPACT_ATOMS: atom_id res chain seq x y z
N MET A 1 1.55 -59.18 -71.88
CA MET A 1 1.50 -57.81 -71.40
C MET A 1 0.16 -57.44 -70.73
N ARG A 2 -0.97 -57.50 -71.43
CA ARG A 2 -2.28 -57.06 -70.92
C ARG A 2 -2.74 -57.78 -69.62
N ARG A 3 -2.50 -59.12 -69.46
CA ARG A 3 -2.81 -59.87 -68.22
C ARG A 3 -1.92 -59.49 -67.04
N VAL A 4 -0.64 -59.24 -67.29
CA VAL A 4 0.32 -58.81 -66.24
C VAL A 4 -0.02 -57.41 -65.75
N ILE A 5 -0.33 -56.49 -66.63
CA ILE A 5 -0.79 -55.12 -66.29
C ILE A 5 -2.08 -55.17 -65.46
N LEU A 6 -3.04 -56.06 -65.88
CA LEU A 6 -4.31 -56.18 -65.16
C LEU A 6 -4.12 -56.77 -63.74
N THR A 7 -3.28 -57.80 -63.58
CA THR A 7 -2.98 -58.39 -62.27
C THR A 7 -2.23 -57.39 -61.40
N THR A 8 -1.23 -56.68 -61.93
CA THR A 8 -0.51 -55.63 -61.18
C THR A 8 -1.44 -54.53 -60.71
N LEU A 9 -2.35 -54.06 -61.58
CA LEU A 9 -3.35 -53.06 -61.25
C LEU A 9 -4.33 -53.55 -60.18
N THR A 10 -4.79 -54.81 -60.27
CA THR A 10 -5.69 -55.40 -59.25
C THR A 10 -4.99 -55.53 -57.89
N VAL A 11 -3.75 -55.96 -57.86
CA VAL A 11 -2.94 -56.05 -56.60
C VAL A 11 -2.72 -54.65 -56.02
N LEU A 12 -2.41 -53.65 -56.84
CA LEU A 12 -2.25 -52.27 -56.39
C LEU A 12 -3.57 -51.72 -55.83
N LEU A 13 -4.69 -51.90 -56.50
CA LEU A 13 -6.00 -51.46 -56.02
C LEU A 13 -6.41 -52.20 -54.77
N ALA A 14 -6.16 -53.51 -54.67
CA ALA A 14 -6.39 -54.26 -53.43
C ALA A 14 -5.51 -53.79 -52.28
N GLY A 15 -4.25 -53.44 -52.54
CA GLY A 15 -3.33 -52.84 -51.56
C GLY A 15 -3.80 -51.51 -51.06
N ILE A 16 -4.23 -50.60 -51.99
CA ILE A 16 -4.81 -49.33 -51.61
C ILE A 16 -6.10 -49.47 -50.80
N ALA A 17 -6.98 -50.40 -51.23
CA ALA A 17 -8.22 -50.67 -50.52
C ALA A 17 -7.95 -51.22 -49.10
N LEU A 18 -7.00 -52.15 -48.93
CA LEU A 18 -6.58 -52.66 -47.62
C LEU A 18 -5.96 -51.60 -46.73
N TYR A 19 -5.09 -50.75 -47.33
CA TYR A 19 -4.49 -49.60 -46.63
C TYR A 19 -5.56 -48.61 -46.17
N SER A 20 -6.52 -48.29 -47.06
CA SER A 20 -7.63 -47.41 -46.69
C SER A 20 -8.48 -47.99 -45.59
N LEU A 21 -8.86 -49.27 -45.69
CA LEU A 21 -9.64 -49.98 -44.67
C LEU A 21 -8.93 -50.01 -43.33
N ALA A 22 -7.65 -50.34 -43.31
CA ALA A 22 -6.83 -50.34 -42.12
C ALA A 22 -6.72 -48.92 -41.53
N GLY A 23 -6.46 -47.90 -42.33
CA GLY A 23 -6.30 -46.52 -41.87
C GLY A 23 -7.58 -45.88 -41.37
N PHE A 24 -8.68 -46.07 -42.08
CA PHE A 24 -9.96 -45.43 -41.68
C PHE A 24 -10.76 -46.20 -40.64
N LEU A 25 -10.61 -47.53 -40.51
CA LEU A 25 -11.43 -48.35 -39.61
C LEU A 25 -10.65 -48.93 -38.42
N LEU A 26 -9.39 -49.37 -38.64
CA LEU A 26 -8.63 -49.99 -37.57
C LEU A 26 -7.80 -48.98 -36.78
N ALA A 27 -7.15 -48.03 -37.46
CA ALA A 27 -6.30 -47.06 -36.81
C ALA A 27 -7.02 -46.22 -35.75
N PRO A 28 -8.24 -45.69 -35.97
CA PRO A 28 -8.96 -44.94 -34.95
C PRO A 28 -9.15 -45.72 -33.65
N ARG A 29 -9.59 -46.99 -33.77
CA ARG A 29 -9.82 -47.88 -32.61
C ARG A 29 -8.54 -48.19 -31.84
N LEU A 30 -7.41 -48.33 -32.54
CA LEU A 30 -6.12 -48.62 -31.92
C LEU A 30 -5.59 -47.36 -31.19
N VAL A 31 -5.71 -46.21 -31.81
CA VAL A 31 -5.33 -44.92 -31.20
C VAL A 31 -6.14 -44.63 -29.95
N GLU A 32 -7.47 -44.80 -30.01
CA GLU A 32 -8.36 -44.60 -28.85
C GLU A 32 -7.96 -45.52 -27.68
N ARG A 33 -7.82 -46.84 -27.93
CA ARG A 33 -7.42 -47.81 -26.90
C ARG A 33 -6.05 -47.50 -26.30
N TRP A 34 -5.11 -47.08 -27.14
CA TRP A 34 -3.77 -46.71 -26.67
C TRP A 34 -3.79 -45.50 -25.76
N ILE A 35 -4.54 -44.45 -26.12
CA ILE A 35 -4.68 -43.24 -25.29
C ILE A 35 -5.37 -43.57 -23.97
N GLN A 36 -6.46 -44.34 -24.00
CA GLN A 36 -7.17 -44.75 -22.79
C GLN A 36 -6.28 -45.59 -21.85
N ALA A 37 -5.50 -46.55 -22.41
CA ALA A 37 -4.56 -47.33 -21.64
C ALA A 37 -3.42 -46.50 -21.04
N ALA A 38 -2.88 -45.55 -21.79
CA ALA A 38 -1.84 -44.66 -21.32
C ALA A 38 -2.33 -43.75 -20.16
N ALA A 39 -3.54 -43.21 -20.27
CA ALA A 39 -4.14 -42.41 -19.22
C ALA A 39 -4.38 -43.20 -17.93
N ALA A 40 -4.85 -44.46 -18.06
CA ALA A 40 -5.10 -45.34 -16.92
C ALA A 40 -3.81 -45.76 -16.20
N THR A 41 -2.77 -46.13 -16.96
CA THR A 41 -1.51 -46.66 -16.39
C THR A 41 -0.61 -45.62 -15.80
N GLU A 42 -0.53 -44.43 -16.38
CA GLU A 42 0.43 -43.39 -15.95
C GLU A 42 -0.12 -42.49 -14.86
N HIS A 43 -1.42 -42.26 -14.81
CA HIS A 43 -2.04 -41.27 -13.90
C HIS A 43 -3.24 -41.78 -13.12
N GLY A 44 -3.67 -43.04 -13.30
CA GLY A 44 -4.88 -43.56 -12.68
C GLY A 44 -6.14 -42.76 -13.08
N ARG A 45 -6.12 -42.11 -14.25
CA ARG A 45 -7.17 -41.23 -14.74
C ARG A 45 -7.94 -41.85 -15.87
N ARG A 46 -9.20 -41.52 -15.98
CA ARG A 46 -10.08 -41.95 -17.08
C ARG A 46 -10.12 -40.85 -18.13
N ILE A 47 -9.92 -41.22 -19.41
CA ILE A 47 -10.15 -40.37 -20.56
C ILE A 47 -11.34 -40.91 -21.36
N ALA A 48 -12.25 -40.03 -21.74
CA ALA A 48 -13.32 -40.35 -22.71
C ALA A 48 -13.09 -39.56 -23.97
N ILE A 49 -13.30 -40.20 -25.12
CA ILE A 49 -13.19 -39.60 -26.44
C ILE A 49 -14.45 -40.05 -27.19
N GLU A 50 -15.21 -39.09 -27.71
CA GLU A 50 -16.47 -39.44 -28.40
C GLU A 50 -16.20 -40.01 -29.79
N ARG A 51 -15.25 -39.40 -30.51
CA ARG A 51 -14.89 -39.81 -31.87
C ARG A 51 -13.40 -39.63 -32.12
N VAL A 52 -12.82 -40.62 -32.82
CA VAL A 52 -11.46 -40.55 -33.35
C VAL A 52 -11.52 -40.75 -34.86
N GLU A 53 -11.00 -39.79 -35.62
CA GLU A 53 -10.87 -39.88 -37.06
C GLU A 53 -9.40 -39.88 -37.47
N VAL A 54 -9.02 -40.79 -38.35
CA VAL A 54 -7.66 -40.91 -38.88
C VAL A 54 -7.74 -40.86 -40.39
N ASN A 55 -7.00 -39.94 -41.03
CA ASN A 55 -6.84 -39.94 -42.44
C ASN A 55 -5.44 -40.47 -42.80
N PRO A 56 -5.33 -41.70 -43.33
CA PRO A 56 -4.04 -42.36 -43.58
C PRO A 56 -3.29 -41.72 -44.77
N TYR A 57 -3.94 -40.95 -45.63
CA TYR A 57 -3.32 -40.29 -46.78
C TYR A 57 -2.67 -38.96 -46.42
N THR A 58 -3.30 -38.21 -45.55
CA THR A 58 -2.79 -36.94 -45.08
C THR A 58 -2.01 -37.07 -43.77
N LEU A 59 -2.03 -38.25 -43.13
CA LEU A 59 -1.48 -38.54 -41.81
C LEU A 59 -2.03 -37.57 -40.71
N THR A 60 -3.33 -37.23 -40.83
CA THR A 60 -4.00 -36.40 -39.83
C THR A 60 -4.84 -37.26 -38.89
N VAL A 61 -4.90 -36.84 -37.65
CA VAL A 61 -5.74 -37.42 -36.60
C VAL A 61 -6.55 -36.32 -35.97
N SER A 62 -7.86 -36.54 -35.87
CA SER A 62 -8.80 -35.64 -35.20
C SER A 62 -9.50 -36.40 -34.05
N PHE A 63 -9.68 -35.67 -32.94
CA PHE A 63 -10.41 -36.19 -31.77
C PHE A 63 -11.53 -35.23 -31.44
N ASP A 64 -12.76 -35.74 -31.29
CA ASP A 64 -13.91 -34.94 -30.89
C ASP A 64 -14.28 -35.23 -29.43
N ASN A 65 -14.63 -34.18 -28.69
CA ASN A 65 -15.13 -34.23 -27.31
C ASN A 65 -14.25 -35.07 -26.36
N VAL A 66 -12.98 -34.64 -26.20
CA VAL A 66 -12.04 -35.30 -25.33
C VAL A 66 -12.23 -34.81 -23.89
N THR A 67 -12.54 -35.71 -22.98
CA THR A 67 -12.74 -35.37 -21.55
C THR A 67 -11.82 -36.19 -20.68
N LEU A 68 -11.03 -35.52 -19.85
CA LEU A 68 -10.18 -36.12 -18.83
C LEU A 68 -10.87 -36.00 -17.46
N TYR A 69 -11.09 -37.17 -16.83
CA TYR A 69 -11.67 -37.23 -15.50
C TYR A 69 -10.63 -37.40 -14.41
N GLY A 70 -10.86 -36.72 -13.30
CA GLY A 70 -10.12 -36.90 -12.05
C GLY A 70 -10.73 -37.92 -11.13
N PRO A 71 -10.32 -37.97 -9.87
CA PRO A 71 -10.98 -38.75 -8.83
C PRO A 71 -12.48 -38.43 -8.78
N GLU A 72 -13.31 -39.42 -8.41
CA GLU A 72 -14.76 -39.26 -8.29
C GLU A 72 -15.51 -38.90 -9.59
N ASN A 73 -14.89 -39.18 -10.75
CA ASN A 73 -15.43 -38.82 -12.08
C ASN A 73 -15.67 -37.33 -12.31
N LEU A 74 -14.99 -36.42 -11.57
CA LEU A 74 -15.05 -34.99 -11.82
C LEU A 74 -14.29 -34.66 -13.11
N THR A 75 -14.90 -33.84 -13.97
CA THR A 75 -14.24 -33.34 -15.18
C THR A 75 -13.07 -32.43 -14.76
N LEU A 76 -11.86 -32.77 -15.22
CA LEU A 76 -10.68 -31.92 -15.02
C LEU A 76 -10.36 -31.07 -16.25
N VAL A 77 -10.46 -31.66 -17.43
CA VAL A 77 -10.19 -30.99 -18.70
C VAL A 77 -11.19 -31.47 -19.71
N SER A 78 -11.78 -30.58 -20.48
CA SER A 78 -12.54 -30.88 -21.69
C SER A 78 -11.99 -30.12 -22.87
N VAL A 79 -11.98 -30.75 -24.04
CA VAL A 79 -11.56 -30.19 -25.32
C VAL A 79 -12.56 -30.64 -26.37
N ALA A 80 -13.18 -29.66 -27.05
CA ALA A 80 -14.20 -30.03 -28.03
C ALA A 80 -13.60 -30.71 -29.27
N ASN A 81 -12.45 -30.22 -29.74
CA ASN A 81 -11.78 -30.82 -30.90
C ASN A 81 -10.26 -30.69 -30.77
N ILE A 82 -9.54 -31.76 -31.18
CA ILE A 82 -8.08 -31.78 -31.28
C ILE A 82 -7.70 -32.23 -32.68
N ASP A 83 -6.97 -31.41 -33.43
CA ASP A 83 -6.48 -31.74 -34.76
C ASP A 83 -4.95 -31.81 -34.76
N ALA A 84 -4.39 -32.86 -35.32
CA ALA A 84 -2.96 -33.08 -35.39
C ALA A 84 -2.53 -33.74 -36.72
N GLY A 85 -1.48 -33.22 -37.35
CA GLY A 85 -0.89 -33.81 -38.55
C GLY A 85 0.49 -34.39 -38.24
N LEU A 86 0.67 -35.67 -38.44
CA LEU A 86 1.94 -36.36 -38.25
C LEU A 86 2.91 -36.13 -39.43
N ASP A 87 4.19 -35.97 -39.12
CA ASP A 87 5.23 -35.97 -40.13
C ASP A 87 5.55 -37.40 -40.57
N ILE A 88 5.86 -37.58 -41.84
CA ILE A 88 6.22 -38.90 -42.39
C ILE A 88 7.48 -39.47 -41.71
N GLU A 89 8.36 -38.65 -41.20
CA GLU A 89 9.53 -39.06 -40.45
C GLU A 89 9.15 -39.81 -39.15
N SER A 90 7.97 -39.55 -38.58
CA SER A 90 7.43 -40.21 -37.40
C SER A 90 7.16 -41.70 -37.64
N LEU A 91 7.01 -42.12 -38.90
CA LEU A 91 6.84 -43.52 -39.24
C LEU A 91 8.16 -44.33 -39.24
N ILE A 92 9.28 -43.65 -39.27
CA ILE A 92 10.61 -44.22 -39.42
C ILE A 92 11.46 -44.04 -38.17
N ARG A 93 11.26 -42.96 -37.42
CA ARG A 93 12.05 -42.60 -36.21
C ARG A 93 11.26 -42.88 -34.93
N PRO A 94 11.93 -43.22 -33.84
CA PRO A 94 11.26 -43.32 -32.55
C PRO A 94 10.88 -41.93 -32.06
N GLY A 95 9.58 -41.67 -31.89
CA GLY A 95 9.00 -40.39 -31.50
C GLY A 95 8.03 -39.84 -32.56
N TRP A 96 7.05 -39.07 -32.12
CA TRP A 96 6.05 -38.49 -33.01
C TRP A 96 6.38 -37.00 -33.23
N LEU A 97 6.71 -36.67 -34.45
CA LEU A 97 6.92 -35.31 -34.93
C LEU A 97 5.64 -34.84 -35.66
N PHE A 98 5.12 -33.71 -35.28
CA PHE A 98 3.94 -33.13 -35.90
C PHE A 98 4.36 -32.05 -36.90
N ARG A 99 3.94 -32.20 -38.14
CA ARG A 99 4.26 -31.29 -39.27
C ARG A 99 3.44 -30.04 -39.24
N ASN A 100 2.13 -30.15 -38.96
CA ASN A 100 1.18 -29.05 -38.85
C ASN A 100 1.04 -28.64 -37.41
N PRO A 101 0.52 -27.42 -37.11
CA PRO A 101 0.15 -27.08 -35.74
C PRO A 101 -0.78 -28.15 -35.17
N VAL A 102 -0.55 -28.56 -33.95
CA VAL A 102 -1.53 -29.31 -33.17
C VAL A 102 -2.52 -28.28 -32.63
N GLU A 103 -3.77 -28.38 -33.06
CA GLU A 103 -4.82 -27.42 -32.73
C GLU A 103 -5.81 -28.06 -31.75
N LEU A 104 -6.08 -27.34 -30.65
CA LEU A 104 -7.09 -27.66 -29.67
C LEU A 104 -8.11 -26.53 -29.68
N ASN A 105 -9.39 -26.89 -29.78
CA ASN A 105 -10.47 -25.92 -29.84
C ASN A 105 -11.42 -26.09 -28.66
N ASN A 106 -11.87 -24.97 -28.09
CA ASN A 106 -12.76 -24.88 -26.94
C ASN A 106 -12.27 -25.75 -25.75
N ILE A 107 -11.23 -25.25 -25.11
CA ILE A 107 -10.60 -25.90 -23.97
C ILE A 107 -11.22 -25.36 -22.69
N GLU A 108 -11.58 -26.27 -21.78
CA GLU A 108 -12.03 -25.93 -20.44
C GLU A 108 -11.23 -26.75 -19.41
N ILE A 109 -10.80 -26.06 -18.35
CA ILE A 109 -10.05 -26.65 -17.25
C ILE A 109 -10.79 -26.33 -15.96
N HIS A 110 -11.06 -27.36 -15.16
CA HIS A 110 -11.83 -27.25 -13.93
C HIS A 110 -10.94 -27.43 -12.69
N ALA A 111 -11.26 -26.72 -11.61
CA ALA A 111 -10.72 -27.02 -10.28
C ALA A 111 -11.40 -28.28 -9.72
N ARG A 112 -10.78 -28.93 -8.74
CA ARG A 112 -11.31 -30.15 -8.12
C ARG A 112 -12.62 -29.95 -7.35
N SER A 113 -12.92 -28.71 -6.97
CA SER A 113 -14.01 -28.35 -6.06
C SER A 113 -15.20 -27.70 -6.75
N THR A 114 -15.07 -27.27 -8.02
CA THR A 114 -16.10 -26.48 -8.70
C THR A 114 -16.52 -27.09 -10.04
N SER A 115 -17.78 -26.94 -10.38
CA SER A 115 -18.32 -27.31 -11.72
C SER A 115 -18.00 -26.23 -12.77
N THR A 116 -17.61 -25.01 -12.33
CA THR A 116 -17.24 -23.91 -13.23
C THR A 116 -15.76 -24.00 -13.60
N PRO A 117 -15.41 -23.78 -14.89
CA PRO A 117 -14.02 -23.85 -15.30
C PRO A 117 -13.22 -22.68 -14.69
N VAL A 118 -11.99 -22.98 -14.27
CA VAL A 118 -11.01 -21.97 -13.81
C VAL A 118 -10.21 -21.40 -14.97
N PHE A 119 -10.13 -22.12 -16.08
CA PHE A 119 -9.48 -21.66 -17.29
C PHE A 119 -10.27 -22.12 -18.51
N THR A 120 -10.47 -21.22 -19.47
CA THR A 120 -11.02 -21.55 -20.78
C THR A 120 -10.17 -20.90 -21.86
N ALA A 121 -10.17 -21.46 -23.07
CA ALA A 121 -9.59 -20.84 -24.25
C ALA A 121 -10.36 -21.28 -25.50
N THR A 122 -10.53 -20.37 -26.44
CA THR A 122 -11.19 -20.71 -27.72
C THR A 122 -10.33 -21.57 -28.63
N GLY A 123 -9.00 -21.41 -28.52
CA GLY A 123 -8.06 -22.21 -29.29
C GLY A 123 -6.66 -22.20 -28.70
N ILE A 124 -5.96 -23.33 -28.82
CA ILE A 124 -4.53 -23.45 -28.56
C ILE A 124 -3.90 -24.10 -29.79
N ALA A 125 -2.92 -23.43 -30.42
CA ALA A 125 -2.18 -23.95 -31.55
C ALA A 125 -0.70 -24.16 -31.17
N GLY A 126 -0.23 -25.40 -31.23
CA GLY A 126 1.16 -25.77 -30.95
C GLY A 126 1.94 -26.09 -32.20
N THR A 127 3.06 -25.43 -32.45
CA THR A 127 3.99 -25.72 -33.56
C THR A 127 5.29 -26.33 -33.08
N GLY A 128 5.94 -27.14 -33.90
CA GLY A 128 7.17 -27.86 -33.53
C GLY A 128 6.92 -28.82 -32.37
N VAL A 129 5.77 -29.48 -32.37
CA VAL A 129 5.39 -30.47 -31.35
C VAL A 129 6.14 -31.77 -31.60
N VAL A 130 6.83 -32.25 -30.60
CA VAL A 130 7.55 -33.53 -30.61
C VAL A 130 7.17 -34.32 -29.35
N VAL A 131 6.66 -35.54 -29.56
CA VAL A 131 6.37 -36.47 -28.47
C VAL A 131 7.41 -37.59 -28.49
N ASP A 132 8.19 -37.70 -27.45
CA ASP A 132 9.18 -38.77 -27.25
C ASP A 132 8.57 -39.80 -26.26
N ALA A 133 8.04 -40.89 -26.82
CA ALA A 133 7.44 -41.96 -26.02
C ALA A 133 8.46 -42.68 -25.13
N GLY A 134 9.72 -42.77 -25.55
CA GLY A 134 10.79 -43.41 -24.77
C GLY A 134 11.20 -42.59 -23.54
N ARG A 135 11.23 -41.27 -23.67
CA ARG A 135 11.53 -40.33 -22.57
C ARG A 135 10.28 -39.86 -21.84
N LYS A 136 9.09 -40.23 -22.30
CA LYS A 136 7.81 -39.73 -21.76
C LYS A 136 7.74 -38.22 -21.71
N SER A 137 8.19 -37.53 -22.76
CA SER A 137 8.27 -36.07 -22.81
C SER A 137 7.61 -35.51 -24.05
N VAL A 138 7.01 -34.32 -23.88
CA VAL A 138 6.44 -33.52 -24.96
C VAL A 138 7.20 -32.21 -25.03
N SER A 139 7.66 -31.85 -26.21
CA SER A 139 8.24 -30.53 -26.45
C SER A 139 7.43 -29.78 -27.50
N VAL A 140 7.21 -28.49 -27.24
CA VAL A 140 6.49 -27.57 -28.14
C VAL A 140 7.40 -26.37 -28.37
N ALA A 141 7.66 -26.05 -29.63
CA ALA A 141 8.52 -24.90 -29.95
C ALA A 141 7.78 -23.59 -29.68
N HIS A 142 6.53 -23.50 -30.15
CA HIS A 142 5.69 -22.31 -29.96
C HIS A 142 4.24 -22.76 -29.74
N ALA A 143 3.61 -22.21 -28.71
CA ALA A 143 2.19 -22.39 -28.41
C ALA A 143 1.50 -21.02 -28.44
N GLN A 144 0.46 -20.88 -29.24
CA GLN A 144 -0.40 -19.70 -29.29
C GLN A 144 -1.74 -20.04 -28.62
N ILE A 145 -2.16 -19.22 -27.67
CA ILE A 145 -3.41 -19.36 -26.92
C ILE A 145 -4.31 -18.19 -27.26
N LYS A 146 -5.50 -18.46 -27.80
CA LYS A 146 -6.46 -17.43 -28.23
C LYS A 146 -7.57 -17.30 -27.20
N ASN A 147 -7.89 -16.04 -26.86
CA ASN A 147 -8.95 -15.69 -25.92
C ASN A 147 -8.91 -16.53 -24.62
N PRO A 148 -7.74 -16.67 -23.95
CA PRO A 148 -7.71 -17.34 -22.66
C PRO A 148 -8.52 -16.55 -21.64
N HIS A 149 -9.30 -17.25 -20.82
CA HIS A 149 -9.99 -16.68 -19.69
C HIS A 149 -9.59 -17.44 -18.43
N LEU A 150 -8.91 -16.76 -17.51
CA LEU A 150 -8.49 -17.28 -16.21
C LEU A 150 -9.41 -16.71 -15.13
N ARG A 151 -9.99 -17.59 -14.31
CA ARG A 151 -10.77 -17.20 -13.14
C ARG A 151 -10.10 -17.69 -11.88
N LEU A 152 -9.88 -16.77 -10.94
CA LEU A 152 -9.30 -17.02 -9.65
C LEU A 152 -10.31 -16.60 -8.58
N ASP A 153 -10.87 -17.58 -7.88
CA ASP A 153 -11.81 -17.32 -6.80
C ASP A 153 -11.11 -17.60 -5.46
N ARG A 154 -11.25 -16.69 -4.53
CA ARG A 154 -10.82 -16.82 -3.15
C ARG A 154 -12.03 -17.05 -2.26
N ASP A 155 -12.03 -18.14 -1.51
CA ASP A 155 -13.15 -18.50 -0.65
C ASP A 155 -13.23 -17.61 0.62
N GLN A 156 -14.32 -17.77 1.38
CA GLN A 156 -14.52 -17.03 2.64
C GLN A 156 -13.43 -17.32 3.70
N ALA A 157 -12.72 -18.45 3.59
CA ALA A 157 -11.59 -18.78 4.46
C ALA A 157 -10.24 -18.22 3.95
N GLY A 158 -10.26 -17.42 2.87
CA GLY A 158 -9.08 -16.81 2.28
C GLY A 158 -8.23 -17.75 1.43
N ARG A 159 -8.73 -18.92 1.04
CA ARG A 159 -7.99 -19.90 0.24
C ARG A 159 -8.27 -19.69 -1.24
N LEU A 160 -7.18 -19.59 -2.04
CA LEU A 160 -7.28 -19.45 -3.48
C LEU A 160 -7.61 -20.79 -4.16
N GLU A 161 -8.68 -20.83 -4.93
CA GLU A 161 -9.03 -21.98 -5.76
C GLU A 161 -8.24 -21.98 -7.06
N MET A 162 -7.10 -22.67 -7.07
CA MET A 162 -6.32 -22.92 -8.28
C MET A 162 -6.00 -24.40 -8.41
N SER A 163 -6.15 -24.95 -9.61
CA SER A 163 -5.79 -26.34 -9.87
C SER A 163 -4.28 -26.55 -9.71
N SER A 164 -3.89 -27.50 -8.86
CA SER A 164 -2.48 -27.80 -8.55
C SER A 164 -1.65 -28.21 -9.78
N TRP A 165 -2.28 -28.70 -10.84
CA TRP A 165 -1.59 -29.05 -12.07
C TRP A 165 -1.41 -27.81 -12.97
N LEU A 166 -2.37 -26.86 -12.99
CA LEU A 166 -2.26 -25.59 -13.70
C LEU A 166 -1.14 -24.75 -13.07
N TYR A 167 -1.08 -24.72 -11.73
CA TYR A 167 0.04 -24.11 -11.02
C TYR A 167 1.39 -24.71 -11.46
N ARG A 168 1.50 -26.04 -11.52
CA ARG A 168 2.73 -26.71 -11.99
C ARG A 168 3.02 -26.45 -13.45
N LEU A 169 2.02 -26.40 -14.31
CA LEU A 169 2.22 -26.10 -15.74
C LEU A 169 2.76 -24.70 -15.95
N LEU A 170 2.25 -23.73 -15.20
CA LEU A 170 2.62 -22.31 -15.36
C LEU A 170 3.90 -21.96 -14.60
N PHE A 171 4.09 -22.51 -13.39
CA PHE A 171 5.11 -22.06 -12.44
C PHE A 171 6.17 -23.11 -12.07
N ASP A 172 6.02 -24.39 -12.43
CA ASP A 172 7.05 -25.41 -12.16
C ASP A 172 7.92 -25.72 -13.40
N PRO A 173 9.09 -25.08 -13.52
CA PRO A 173 9.99 -25.30 -14.64
C PRO A 173 10.71 -26.65 -14.56
N SER A 174 10.59 -27.38 -13.45
CA SER A 174 11.24 -28.67 -13.24
C SER A 174 10.50 -29.83 -13.89
N SER A 175 9.29 -29.59 -14.43
CA SER A 175 8.52 -30.59 -15.14
C SER A 175 9.27 -31.09 -16.36
N LYS A 176 9.86 -32.29 -16.25
CA LYS A 176 10.57 -32.95 -17.35
C LYS A 176 9.63 -33.49 -18.42
N ALA A 177 8.35 -33.56 -18.13
CA ALA A 177 7.34 -34.21 -18.99
C ALA A 177 6.90 -33.30 -20.15
N THR A 178 6.87 -31.97 -19.95
CA THR A 178 6.39 -31.05 -20.98
C THR A 178 7.27 -29.80 -21.00
N LEU A 179 7.87 -29.49 -22.14
CA LEU A 179 8.65 -28.26 -22.35
C LEU A 179 8.01 -27.43 -23.48
N ILE A 180 7.42 -26.30 -23.14
CA ILE A 180 6.97 -25.31 -24.11
C ILE A 180 7.97 -24.15 -24.10
N ARG A 181 8.60 -23.86 -25.24
CA ARG A 181 9.66 -22.85 -25.34
C ARG A 181 9.13 -21.43 -25.40
N ASN A 182 8.09 -21.24 -26.20
CA ASN A 182 7.43 -19.95 -26.33
C ASN A 182 5.93 -20.14 -26.20
N ILE A 183 5.27 -19.31 -25.37
CA ILE A 183 3.83 -19.24 -25.23
C ILE A 183 3.42 -17.81 -25.51
N GLU A 184 2.57 -17.64 -26.49
CA GLU A 184 1.94 -16.39 -26.84
C GLU A 184 0.45 -16.45 -26.46
N MET A 185 -0.03 -15.47 -25.71
CA MET A 185 -1.45 -15.32 -25.36
C MET A 185 -1.99 -14.08 -26.06
N ILE A 186 -3.15 -14.19 -26.69
CA ILE A 186 -3.77 -13.12 -27.46
C ILE A 186 -5.20 -12.91 -26.95
N ASP A 187 -5.52 -11.64 -26.67
CA ASP A 187 -6.85 -11.19 -26.23
C ASP A 187 -7.38 -11.98 -25.02
N GLY A 188 -6.52 -12.14 -24.02
CA GLY A 188 -6.85 -12.85 -22.79
C GLY A 188 -7.70 -12.01 -21.86
N ARG A 189 -8.34 -12.72 -20.90
CA ARG A 189 -9.09 -12.14 -19.79
C ARG A 189 -8.72 -12.85 -18.50
N ALA A 190 -8.72 -12.10 -17.42
CA ALA A 190 -8.59 -12.66 -16.08
C ALA A 190 -9.61 -12.02 -15.15
N ALA A 191 -10.17 -12.82 -14.24
CA ALA A 191 -11.07 -12.34 -13.20
C ALA A 191 -10.59 -12.90 -11.86
N TYR A 192 -10.39 -12.02 -10.90
CA TYR A 192 -10.11 -12.36 -9.50
C TYR A 192 -11.32 -11.94 -8.67
N ASN A 193 -11.89 -12.88 -7.93
CA ASN A 193 -13.02 -12.65 -7.02
C ASN A 193 -12.60 -13.05 -5.60
N ASP A 194 -12.67 -12.10 -4.68
CA ASP A 194 -12.38 -12.34 -3.27
C ASP A 194 -13.67 -12.32 -2.45
N HIS A 195 -14.02 -13.48 -1.91
CA HIS A 195 -15.16 -13.67 -1.02
C HIS A 195 -14.80 -13.65 0.46
N SER A 196 -13.52 -13.40 0.79
CA SER A 196 -13.07 -13.28 2.19
C SER A 196 -13.38 -11.93 2.81
N VAL A 197 -13.79 -10.94 2.01
CA VAL A 197 -14.24 -9.61 2.42
C VAL A 197 -15.71 -9.38 2.09
N SER A 198 -16.36 -8.48 2.81
CA SER A 198 -17.77 -8.12 2.58
C SER A 198 -17.91 -6.59 2.41
N PRO A 199 -18.50 -6.13 1.30
CA PRO A 199 -18.90 -6.87 0.11
C PRO A 199 -17.69 -7.53 -0.60
N SER A 200 -17.94 -8.61 -1.37
CA SER A 200 -16.88 -9.28 -2.11
C SER A 200 -16.24 -8.37 -3.17
N VAL A 201 -14.94 -8.51 -3.36
CA VAL A 201 -14.18 -7.72 -4.34
C VAL A 201 -13.99 -8.51 -5.62
N GLY A 202 -14.27 -7.88 -6.77
CA GLY A 202 -13.99 -8.42 -8.10
C GLY A 202 -13.04 -7.52 -8.85
N ILE A 203 -11.91 -8.06 -9.32
CA ILE A 203 -10.96 -7.35 -10.17
C ILE A 203 -10.89 -8.08 -11.50
N GLY A 204 -11.27 -7.38 -12.58
CA GLY A 204 -11.16 -7.87 -13.94
C GLY A 204 -9.92 -7.35 -14.64
N ALA A 205 -9.31 -8.19 -15.48
CA ALA A 205 -8.31 -7.76 -16.45
C ALA A 205 -8.73 -8.27 -17.85
N GLU A 206 -8.62 -7.42 -18.84
CA GLU A 206 -9.07 -7.66 -20.21
C GLU A 206 -8.00 -7.30 -21.23
N ARG A 207 -8.18 -7.79 -22.48
CA ARG A 207 -7.24 -7.54 -23.58
C ARG A 207 -5.80 -7.85 -23.18
N ILE A 208 -5.62 -8.99 -22.52
CA ILE A 208 -4.31 -9.43 -22.05
C ILE A 208 -3.56 -10.07 -23.20
N ASP A 209 -2.47 -9.44 -23.61
CA ASP A 209 -1.47 -10.05 -24.47
C ASP A 209 -0.24 -10.38 -23.66
N ALA A 210 0.21 -11.65 -23.75
CA ALA A 210 1.35 -12.10 -22.99
C ALA A 210 2.30 -12.96 -23.83
N ASN A 211 3.58 -12.86 -23.52
CA ASN A 211 4.62 -13.70 -24.10
C ASN A 211 5.46 -14.31 -22.99
N ILE A 212 5.59 -15.65 -22.98
CA ILE A 212 6.43 -16.39 -22.07
C ILE A 212 7.48 -17.15 -22.88
N THR A 213 8.73 -16.77 -22.71
CA THR A 213 9.86 -17.41 -23.40
C THR A 213 10.73 -18.17 -22.42
N ARG A 214 11.01 -19.43 -22.74
CA ARG A 214 11.88 -20.31 -21.95
C ARG A 214 13.13 -20.64 -22.74
N LEU A 215 14.29 -20.21 -22.24
CA LEU A 215 15.59 -20.39 -22.86
C LEU A 215 16.47 -21.30 -22.00
N GLY A 216 17.16 -22.25 -22.62
CA GLY A 216 18.02 -23.18 -21.91
C GLY A 216 17.39 -24.56 -21.66
N GLN A 217 18.05 -25.37 -20.83
CA GLN A 217 17.59 -26.72 -20.47
C GLN A 217 17.86 -27.00 -18.99
N GLY A 218 16.95 -27.73 -18.35
CA GLY A 218 17.10 -28.16 -16.96
C GLY A 218 17.27 -26.98 -16.01
N ARG A 219 18.28 -27.04 -15.12
CA ARG A 219 18.54 -26.02 -14.11
C ARG A 219 19.05 -24.67 -14.66
N ALA A 220 19.51 -24.64 -15.90
CA ALA A 220 20.01 -23.42 -16.55
C ALA A 220 18.91 -22.70 -17.36
N MET A 221 17.65 -23.10 -17.22
CA MET A 221 16.54 -22.51 -17.94
C MET A 221 16.21 -21.12 -17.40
N ILE A 222 16.13 -20.14 -18.30
CA ILE A 222 15.64 -18.79 -18.00
C ILE A 222 14.21 -18.69 -18.53
N THR A 223 13.30 -18.23 -17.71
CA THR A 223 11.94 -17.90 -18.14
C THR A 223 11.78 -16.37 -18.14
N ALA A 224 11.50 -15.81 -19.29
CA ALA A 224 11.13 -14.41 -19.44
C ALA A 224 9.63 -14.31 -19.70
N VAL A 225 8.95 -13.40 -19.01
CA VAL A 225 7.53 -13.13 -19.13
C VAL A 225 7.35 -11.66 -19.44
N SER A 226 6.52 -11.34 -20.43
CA SER A 226 5.98 -10.00 -20.65
C SER A 226 4.47 -10.09 -20.79
N LEU A 227 3.76 -9.17 -20.20
CA LEU A 227 2.29 -9.11 -20.23
C LEU A 227 1.87 -7.64 -20.25
N HIS A 228 0.86 -7.34 -21.07
CA HIS A 228 0.17 -6.05 -21.06
C HIS A 228 -1.34 -6.31 -21.16
N GLY A 229 -2.12 -5.42 -20.57
CA GLY A 229 -3.58 -5.55 -20.60
C GLY A 229 -4.25 -4.37 -19.91
N GLN A 230 -5.56 -4.43 -19.78
CA GLN A 230 -6.33 -3.48 -18.99
C GLN A 230 -6.76 -4.15 -17.69
N ILE A 231 -6.68 -3.43 -16.57
CA ILE A 231 -7.01 -3.94 -15.25
C ILE A 231 -7.88 -2.92 -14.49
N GLY A 232 -8.90 -3.39 -13.78
CA GLY A 232 -9.73 -2.53 -12.93
C GLY A 232 -10.46 -1.45 -13.72
N GLY A 233 -11.04 -1.78 -14.87
CA GLY A 233 -11.76 -0.84 -15.72
C GLY A 233 -10.87 -0.21 -16.82
N ALA A 234 -10.51 1.07 -16.69
CA ALA A 234 -9.71 1.77 -17.71
C ALA A 234 -8.19 1.64 -17.52
N GLY A 235 -7.75 1.09 -16.39
CA GLY A 235 -6.34 1.02 -16.01
C GLY A 235 -5.49 0.21 -16.99
N ALA A 236 -4.30 0.72 -17.34
CA ALA A 236 -3.33 0.01 -18.14
C ALA A 236 -2.35 -0.76 -17.27
N GLY A 237 -2.30 -2.08 -17.43
CA GLY A 237 -1.39 -2.97 -16.69
C GLY A 237 -0.25 -3.49 -17.54
N GLU A 238 0.95 -3.53 -16.98
CA GLU A 238 2.12 -4.15 -17.59
C GLU A 238 2.87 -4.99 -16.55
N LEU A 239 3.45 -6.10 -16.99
CA LEU A 239 4.32 -6.95 -16.19
C LEU A 239 5.47 -7.47 -17.06
N ALA A 240 6.69 -7.32 -16.58
CA ALA A 240 7.87 -7.95 -17.15
C ALA A 240 8.62 -8.71 -16.06
N ALA A 241 8.95 -9.98 -16.31
CA ALA A 241 9.69 -10.79 -15.35
C ALA A 241 10.76 -11.63 -16.03
N GLN A 242 11.89 -11.81 -15.36
CA GLN A 242 12.92 -12.78 -15.72
C GLN A 242 13.23 -13.63 -14.51
N TRP A 243 13.01 -14.93 -14.65
CA TRP A 243 13.24 -15.89 -13.59
C TRP A 243 14.25 -16.95 -14.03
N ARG A 244 15.26 -17.17 -13.22
CA ARG A 244 16.27 -18.22 -13.39
C ARG A 244 16.26 -19.13 -12.18
N PRO A 245 15.45 -20.21 -12.20
CA PRO A 245 15.36 -21.14 -11.08
C PRO A 245 16.55 -22.12 -11.08
N SER A 246 17.74 -21.66 -10.76
CA SER A 246 18.90 -22.55 -10.64
C SER A 246 19.48 -22.48 -9.22
N VAL A 247 19.64 -23.63 -8.58
CA VAL A 247 20.41 -23.74 -7.34
C VAL A 247 21.89 -23.80 -7.72
N PRO A 248 22.79 -22.90 -7.21
CA PRO A 248 22.56 -22.00 -6.08
C PRO A 248 21.99 -20.61 -6.41
N ASP A 249 21.79 -20.25 -7.67
CA ASP A 249 21.45 -18.88 -8.08
C ASP A 249 19.98 -18.77 -8.54
N ASP A 250 19.04 -18.98 -7.59
CA ASP A 250 17.62 -18.69 -7.85
C ASP A 250 17.40 -17.16 -7.87
N THR A 251 17.36 -16.60 -9.08
CA THR A 251 17.21 -15.16 -9.29
C THR A 251 15.89 -14.85 -9.98
N LEU A 252 15.17 -13.86 -9.45
CA LEU A 252 13.98 -13.28 -10.06
C LEU A 252 14.15 -11.76 -10.15
N ASN A 253 13.92 -11.21 -11.32
CA ASN A 253 13.68 -9.79 -11.52
C ASN A 253 12.26 -9.66 -12.07
N LEU A 254 11.40 -8.91 -11.38
CA LEU A 254 10.03 -8.66 -11.79
C LEU A 254 9.78 -7.16 -11.71
N HIS A 255 9.18 -6.64 -12.75
CA HIS A 255 8.59 -5.30 -12.79
C HIS A 255 7.12 -5.43 -13.13
N ALA A 256 6.27 -4.82 -12.33
CA ALA A 256 4.84 -4.74 -12.57
C ALA A 256 4.38 -3.30 -12.37
N ALA A 257 3.55 -2.79 -13.27
CA ALA A 257 2.95 -1.48 -13.13
C ALA A 257 1.49 -1.48 -13.59
N VAL A 258 0.67 -0.70 -12.89
CA VAL A 258 -0.72 -0.43 -13.23
C VAL A 258 -0.94 1.07 -13.17
N ARG A 259 -1.50 1.65 -14.23
CA ARG A 259 -1.84 3.09 -14.31
C ARG A 259 -3.34 3.24 -14.38
N ASP A 260 -3.84 4.35 -13.88
CA ASP A 260 -5.27 4.68 -13.88
C ASP A 260 -6.16 3.60 -13.24
N PHE A 261 -5.64 2.97 -12.17
CA PHE A 261 -6.39 1.95 -11.42
C PHE A 261 -7.43 2.61 -10.55
N ASP A 262 -8.69 2.19 -10.67
CA ASP A 262 -9.79 2.68 -9.83
C ASP A 262 -9.67 2.14 -8.40
N LEU A 263 -9.29 3.01 -7.48
CA LEU A 263 -9.11 2.67 -6.06
C LEU A 263 -10.43 2.31 -5.36
N SER A 264 -11.59 2.70 -5.88
CA SER A 264 -12.88 2.35 -5.30
C SER A 264 -13.11 0.83 -5.24
N ILE A 265 -12.46 0.07 -6.14
CA ILE A 265 -12.47 -1.39 -6.14
C ILE A 265 -11.90 -1.96 -4.83
N LEU A 266 -10.93 -1.27 -4.22
CA LEU A 266 -10.29 -1.70 -2.97
C LEU A 266 -11.05 -1.24 -1.71
N SER A 267 -12.17 -0.52 -1.89
CA SER A 267 -12.98 0.03 -0.79
C SER A 267 -13.32 -1.00 0.31
N PRO A 268 -13.73 -2.26 0.02
CA PRO A 268 -14.03 -3.23 1.06
C PRO A 268 -12.84 -3.62 1.94
N TYR A 269 -11.63 -3.64 1.37
CA TYR A 269 -10.42 -3.91 2.16
C TYR A 269 -10.11 -2.76 3.11
N VAL A 270 -10.17 -1.52 2.61
CA VAL A 270 -9.88 -0.32 3.43
C VAL A 270 -10.94 -0.15 4.51
N ALA A 271 -12.22 -0.35 4.19
CA ALA A 271 -13.32 -0.28 5.15
C ALA A 271 -13.17 -1.25 6.32
N ARG A 272 -12.65 -2.45 6.05
CA ARG A 272 -12.41 -3.46 7.09
C ARG A 272 -11.38 -3.01 8.12
N PHE A 273 -10.36 -2.25 7.72
CA PHE A 273 -9.27 -1.83 8.60
C PHE A 273 -9.49 -0.45 9.22
N GLY A 274 -10.11 0.48 8.49
CA GLY A 274 -10.21 1.89 8.91
C GLY A 274 -11.63 2.38 9.16
N GLY A 275 -12.64 1.52 9.04
CA GLY A 275 -14.05 1.90 9.24
C GLY A 275 -14.62 2.84 8.17
N GLN A 276 -13.85 3.16 7.13
CA GLN A 276 -14.28 3.95 5.98
C GLN A 276 -13.79 3.30 4.70
N GLY A 277 -14.65 3.26 3.68
CA GLY A 277 -14.28 2.80 2.35
C GLY A 277 -13.66 3.91 1.50
N ILE A 278 -13.29 3.57 0.27
CA ILE A 278 -12.87 4.53 -0.75
C ILE A 278 -14.07 4.85 -1.64
N ALA A 279 -14.45 6.13 -1.73
CA ALA A 279 -15.54 6.57 -2.60
C ALA A 279 -15.06 6.80 -4.04
N SER A 280 -13.86 7.34 -4.23
CA SER A 280 -13.24 7.57 -5.54
C SER A 280 -11.73 7.75 -5.41
N GLY A 281 -11.03 7.64 -6.53
CA GLY A 281 -9.60 7.90 -6.67
C GLY A 281 -8.97 7.00 -7.71
N ASN A 282 -7.94 7.50 -8.40
CA ASN A 282 -7.16 6.73 -9.34
C ASN A 282 -5.75 6.52 -8.82
N ALA A 283 -5.13 5.39 -9.17
CA ALA A 283 -3.78 5.12 -8.76
C ALA A 283 -2.86 4.69 -9.89
N LEU A 284 -1.60 5.09 -9.76
CA LEU A 284 -0.46 4.45 -10.38
C LEU A 284 0.21 3.58 -9.32
N LEU A 285 0.35 2.30 -9.61
CA LEU A 285 1.03 1.32 -8.77
C LEU A 285 2.23 0.78 -9.55
N SER A 286 3.40 0.75 -8.97
CA SER A 286 4.55 0.03 -9.52
C SER A 286 5.23 -0.81 -8.45
N LEU A 287 5.71 -1.98 -8.86
CA LEU A 287 6.39 -2.94 -8.01
C LEU A 287 7.60 -3.50 -8.76
N ASP A 288 8.76 -3.32 -8.18
CA ASP A 288 10.00 -3.94 -8.60
C ASP A 288 10.46 -4.97 -7.56
N VAL A 289 10.61 -6.21 -8.00
CA VAL A 289 11.05 -7.32 -7.14
C VAL A 289 12.38 -7.85 -7.66
N ARG A 290 13.38 -7.87 -6.81
CA ARG A 290 14.67 -8.49 -7.08
C ARG A 290 14.95 -9.55 -6.03
N ARG A 291 14.95 -10.80 -6.45
CA ARG A 291 15.25 -11.94 -5.59
C ARG A 291 16.57 -12.56 -5.97
N SER A 292 17.37 -12.86 -4.99
CA SER A 292 18.51 -13.76 -5.08
C SER A 292 18.42 -14.83 -3.98
N LYS A 293 19.42 -15.70 -3.88
CA LYS A 293 19.50 -16.72 -2.83
C LYS A 293 19.43 -16.12 -1.42
N ASP A 294 20.05 -14.96 -1.22
CA ASP A 294 20.32 -14.39 0.09
C ASP A 294 19.41 -13.21 0.45
N TYR A 295 18.68 -12.64 -0.52
CA TYR A 295 17.81 -11.48 -0.29
C TYR A 295 16.63 -11.42 -1.27
N LEU A 296 15.58 -10.75 -0.82
CA LEU A 296 14.43 -10.35 -1.59
C LEU A 296 14.23 -8.84 -1.40
N ASP A 297 14.59 -8.05 -2.42
CA ASP A 297 14.34 -6.61 -2.43
C ASP A 297 12.98 -6.35 -3.09
N LEU A 298 12.15 -5.55 -2.40
CA LEU A 298 10.83 -5.13 -2.83
C LEU A 298 10.81 -3.60 -2.85
N ASP A 299 10.76 -3.01 -4.03
CA ASP A 299 10.59 -1.57 -4.20
C ASP A 299 9.18 -1.33 -4.75
N SER A 300 8.35 -0.61 -3.99
CA SER A 300 7.00 -0.26 -4.40
C SER A 300 6.77 1.23 -4.41
N HIS A 301 6.01 1.71 -5.39
CA HIS A 301 5.60 3.10 -5.50
C HIS A 301 4.10 3.16 -5.82
N LEU A 302 3.35 3.78 -4.92
CA LEU A 302 1.94 4.11 -5.08
C LEU A 302 1.80 5.62 -5.22
N VAL A 303 1.19 6.06 -6.30
CA VAL A 303 0.70 7.44 -6.43
C VAL A 303 -0.81 7.37 -6.58
N ALA A 304 -1.54 7.94 -5.62
CA ALA A 304 -2.98 8.09 -5.69
C ALA A 304 -3.33 9.56 -5.98
N GLU A 305 -4.34 9.77 -6.83
CA GLU A 305 -4.84 11.08 -7.21
C GLU A 305 -6.35 11.13 -6.95
N ASP A 306 -6.83 12.28 -6.47
CA ASP A 306 -8.25 12.54 -6.19
C ASP A 306 -8.90 11.50 -5.26
N LEU A 307 -8.12 10.98 -4.29
CA LEU A 307 -8.60 10.00 -3.33
C LEU A 307 -9.61 10.63 -2.38
N ARG A 308 -10.83 10.06 -2.34
CA ARG A 308 -11.89 10.46 -1.42
C ARG A 308 -12.35 9.27 -0.61
N LEU A 309 -12.44 9.46 0.69
CA LEU A 309 -13.02 8.47 1.59
C LEU A 309 -14.55 8.50 1.47
N GLY A 310 -15.18 7.36 1.66
CA GLY A 310 -16.63 7.21 1.74
C GLY A 310 -17.16 7.45 3.16
N ASP A 311 -18.43 7.16 3.35
CA ASP A 311 -19.08 7.30 4.65
C ASP A 311 -18.46 6.35 5.68
N ARG A 312 -18.44 6.77 6.95
CA ARG A 312 -17.96 5.96 8.06
C ARG A 312 -18.91 4.80 8.32
N ILE A 313 -18.36 3.60 8.41
CA ILE A 313 -19.09 2.37 8.71
C ILE A 313 -18.80 2.00 10.16
N GLU A 314 -19.81 2.06 11.03
CA GLU A 314 -19.67 1.58 12.40
C GLU A 314 -19.49 0.06 12.39
N SER A 315 -18.32 -0.42 12.82
CA SER A 315 -18.00 -1.83 12.96
C SER A 315 -17.34 -2.09 14.29
N GLU A 316 -17.76 -3.14 14.99
CA GLU A 316 -17.21 -3.54 16.30
C GLU A 316 -15.73 -3.96 16.26
N SER A 317 -15.15 -4.12 15.07
CA SER A 317 -13.77 -4.59 14.85
C SER A 317 -12.82 -3.55 14.24
N THR A 318 -13.25 -2.29 14.11
CA THR A 318 -12.38 -1.23 13.57
C THR A 318 -11.40 -0.76 14.65
N GLU A 319 -10.11 -0.90 14.38
CA GLU A 319 -9.09 -0.15 15.08
C GLU A 319 -9.36 1.34 14.82
N ASP A 320 -9.20 2.17 15.86
CA ASP A 320 -9.49 3.63 15.80
C ASP A 320 -8.40 4.37 15.01
N LEU A 321 -8.15 3.93 13.77
CA LEU A 321 -7.22 4.57 12.86
C LEU A 321 -7.93 5.75 12.17
N SER A 322 -7.48 6.97 12.45
CA SER A 322 -7.99 8.15 11.75
C SER A 322 -7.46 8.19 10.31
N LEU A 323 -8.17 7.53 9.39
CA LEU A 323 -7.84 7.55 7.95
C LEU A 323 -7.89 8.97 7.39
N GLU A 324 -8.79 9.82 7.91
CA GLU A 324 -8.90 11.23 7.51
C GLU A 324 -7.62 12.00 7.86
N LEU A 325 -7.08 11.79 9.07
CA LEU A 325 -5.82 12.41 9.47
C LEU A 325 -4.64 11.87 8.65
N ALA A 326 -4.58 10.55 8.42
CA ALA A 326 -3.56 9.96 7.56
C ALA A 326 -3.61 10.52 6.14
N LEU A 327 -4.82 10.67 5.57
CA LEU A 327 -5.02 11.30 4.27
C LEU A 327 -4.52 12.74 4.27
N ALA A 328 -4.89 13.53 5.29
CA ALA A 328 -4.47 14.92 5.42
C ALA A 328 -2.94 15.09 5.54
N LEU A 329 -2.27 14.12 6.17
CA LEU A 329 -0.80 14.09 6.29
C LEU A 329 -0.11 13.66 4.99
N LEU A 330 -0.75 12.85 4.15
CA LEU A 330 -0.16 12.29 2.93
C LEU A 330 -0.44 13.13 1.69
N GLU A 331 -1.63 13.76 1.59
CA GLU A 331 -2.05 14.48 0.39
C GLU A 331 -1.30 15.80 0.23
N ASP A 332 -0.68 15.95 -0.95
CA ASP A 332 0.07 17.17 -1.30
C ASP A 332 -0.86 18.29 -1.80
N ALA A 333 -0.28 19.46 -2.07
CA ALA A 333 -1.00 20.64 -2.57
C ALA A 333 -1.64 20.45 -3.96
N HIS A 334 -1.39 19.34 -4.64
CA HIS A 334 -1.95 18.98 -5.95
C HIS A 334 -2.98 17.85 -5.85
N GLY A 335 -3.40 17.46 -4.65
CA GLY A 335 -4.35 16.36 -4.44
C GLY A 335 -3.74 14.97 -4.65
N ARG A 336 -2.42 14.82 -4.52
CA ARG A 336 -1.71 13.57 -4.74
C ARG A 336 -1.11 13.03 -3.46
N ILE A 337 -1.22 11.71 -3.31
CA ILE A 337 -0.56 10.92 -2.28
C ILE A 337 0.52 10.09 -2.94
N SER A 338 1.75 10.19 -2.46
CA SER A 338 2.87 9.39 -2.94
C SER A 338 3.46 8.58 -1.80
N ILE A 339 3.41 7.25 -1.91
CA ILE A 339 3.97 6.33 -0.94
C ILE A 339 5.05 5.51 -1.64
N VAL A 340 6.26 5.58 -1.14
CA VAL A 340 7.39 4.77 -1.59
C VAL A 340 7.80 3.86 -0.46
N SER A 341 7.92 2.57 -0.74
CA SER A 341 8.44 1.59 0.22
C SER A 341 9.55 0.78 -0.44
N SER A 342 10.65 0.62 0.27
CA SER A 342 11.77 -0.22 -0.13
C SER A 342 12.12 -1.14 1.02
N GLU A 343 11.94 -2.44 0.82
CA GLU A 343 12.16 -3.43 1.85
C GLU A 343 13.12 -4.52 1.38
N ARG A 344 13.99 -4.94 2.29
CA ARG A 344 14.86 -6.09 2.09
C ARG A 344 14.51 -7.19 3.07
N LEU A 345 14.10 -8.33 2.54
CA LEU A 345 13.64 -9.49 3.29
C LEU A 345 14.58 -10.67 3.08
N ASN A 346 14.58 -11.61 4.03
CA ASN A 346 15.23 -12.90 3.85
C ASN A 346 14.27 -13.85 3.13
N PRO A 347 14.64 -14.40 1.96
CA PRO A 347 13.76 -15.28 1.18
C PRO A 347 13.34 -16.56 1.92
N ALA A 348 14.11 -16.98 2.94
CA ALA A 348 13.80 -18.18 3.71
C ALA A 348 12.68 -17.96 4.76
N ASP A 349 12.43 -16.71 5.16
CA ASP A 349 11.48 -16.35 6.20
C ASP A 349 10.11 -15.95 5.62
N VAL A 350 10.00 -15.89 4.30
CA VAL A 350 8.83 -15.31 3.62
C VAL A 350 7.94 -16.42 3.05
N ASP A 351 6.89 -16.79 3.78
CA ASP A 351 5.64 -17.23 3.16
C ASP A 351 4.99 -15.98 2.55
N PHE A 352 5.49 -15.57 1.37
CA PHE A 352 5.07 -14.33 0.72
C PHE A 352 3.57 -14.40 0.37
N ASN A 353 2.77 -13.78 1.20
CA ASN A 353 1.39 -13.46 0.89
C ASN A 353 1.30 -11.95 0.56
N PRO A 354 1.18 -11.58 -0.71
CA PRO A 354 1.15 -10.18 -1.14
C PRO A 354 0.09 -9.35 -0.41
N GLU A 355 -1.05 -9.96 -0.10
CA GLU A 355 -2.17 -9.30 0.56
C GLU A 355 -1.85 -8.93 2.00
N ILE A 356 -1.30 -9.88 2.77
CA ILE A 356 -0.89 -9.64 4.16
C ILE A 356 0.20 -8.56 4.18
N PHE A 357 1.12 -8.64 3.24
CA PHE A 357 2.20 -7.66 3.09
C PHE A 357 1.66 -6.25 2.83
N PHE A 358 0.77 -6.08 1.84
CA PHE A 358 0.17 -4.77 1.55
C PHE A 358 -0.66 -4.23 2.70
N ALA A 359 -1.47 -5.08 3.34
CA ALA A 359 -2.30 -4.69 4.47
C ALA A 359 -1.46 -4.25 5.68
N GLN A 360 -0.36 -4.96 5.97
CA GLN A 360 0.56 -4.60 7.05
C GLN A 360 1.32 -3.31 6.72
N THR A 361 1.88 -3.19 5.52
CA THR A 361 2.60 -1.98 5.09
C THR A 361 1.71 -0.73 5.15
N LEU A 362 0.47 -0.82 4.71
CA LEU A 362 -0.50 0.28 4.79
C LEU A 362 -0.84 0.62 6.24
N ARG A 363 -1.12 -0.39 7.06
CA ARG A 363 -1.41 -0.21 8.49
C ARG A 363 -0.24 0.45 9.22
N ASP A 364 0.97 -0.03 9.01
CA ASP A 364 2.18 0.49 9.65
C ASP A 364 2.48 1.93 9.21
N ALA A 365 2.23 2.24 7.93
CA ALA A 365 2.36 3.60 7.42
C ALA A 365 1.34 4.54 8.06
N VAL A 366 0.05 4.17 8.08
CA VAL A 366 -1.01 4.96 8.71
C VAL A 366 -0.75 5.11 10.22
N SER A 367 -0.41 4.03 10.92
CA SER A 367 -0.14 4.06 12.36
C SER A 367 1.02 4.99 12.71
N ARG A 368 2.14 4.93 11.98
CA ARG A 368 3.28 5.84 12.21
C ARG A 368 2.88 7.30 12.04
N LEU A 369 2.18 7.62 10.96
CA LEU A 369 1.76 8.99 10.65
C LEU A 369 0.77 9.54 11.69
N THR A 370 -0.13 8.72 12.19
CA THR A 370 -1.14 9.15 13.16
C THR A 370 -0.63 9.15 14.60
N THR A 371 0.41 8.37 14.91
CA THR A 371 1.01 8.32 16.26
C THR A 371 1.95 9.49 16.49
N ASP A 372 2.75 9.87 15.51
CA ASP A 372 3.69 11.01 15.61
C ASP A 372 3.62 11.89 14.35
N PRO A 373 2.54 12.67 14.20
CA PRO A 373 2.31 13.48 13.02
C PRO A 373 3.30 14.64 12.87
N PHE A 374 3.86 15.17 13.97
CA PHE A 374 4.82 16.26 13.91
C PHE A 374 6.20 15.82 13.46
N ASP A 375 6.60 14.57 13.78
CA ASP A 375 7.85 14.01 13.23
C ASP A 375 7.74 13.84 11.72
N ALA A 376 6.59 13.36 11.22
CA ALA A 376 6.33 13.29 9.77
C ALA A 376 6.37 14.68 9.09
N LEU A 377 5.88 15.73 9.75
CA LEU A 377 5.96 17.11 9.27
C LEU A 377 7.40 17.65 9.30
N ALA A 378 8.18 17.27 10.32
CA ALA A 378 9.59 17.64 10.42
C ALA A 378 10.44 16.98 9.31
N GLU A 379 10.20 15.70 9.03
CA GLU A 379 10.80 14.99 7.89
C GLU A 379 10.47 15.68 6.56
N LEU A 380 9.21 16.08 6.36
CA LEU A 380 8.75 16.73 5.15
C LEU A 380 9.50 18.03 4.83
N VAL A 381 9.93 18.77 5.85
CA VAL A 381 10.71 20.00 5.70
C VAL A 381 12.22 19.78 5.82
N GLY A 382 12.68 18.52 5.83
CA GLY A 382 14.09 18.15 5.87
C GLY A 382 14.76 18.40 7.24
N ARG A 383 13.98 18.32 8.32
CA ARG A 383 14.42 18.49 9.71
C ARG A 383 13.97 17.33 10.62
N PRO A 384 14.33 16.08 10.28
CA PRO A 384 13.90 14.92 11.07
C PRO A 384 14.34 15.06 12.54
N GLY A 385 13.44 14.74 13.47
CA GLY A 385 13.67 14.83 14.90
C GLY A 385 13.59 16.24 15.50
N GLU A 386 13.19 17.25 14.70
CA GLU A 386 12.88 18.59 15.25
C GLU A 386 11.52 18.54 15.93
N ASP A 387 11.48 19.00 17.18
CA ASP A 387 10.23 19.11 17.95
C ASP A 387 9.41 20.31 17.44
N LEU A 388 8.40 20.02 16.61
CA LEU A 388 7.48 21.02 16.03
C LEU A 388 6.17 21.15 16.80
N ASP A 389 5.87 20.26 17.73
CA ASP A 389 4.62 20.25 18.49
C ASP A 389 4.68 21.17 19.73
N SER A 390 5.87 21.46 20.24
CA SER A 390 6.08 22.22 21.48
C SER A 390 6.67 23.61 21.21
N LEU A 391 5.91 24.66 21.54
CA LEU A 391 6.27 26.05 21.34
C LEU A 391 6.56 26.76 22.68
N GLY A 392 7.84 27.05 22.95
CA GLY A 392 8.26 27.66 24.20
C GLY A 392 8.02 29.15 24.27
N PHE A 393 7.62 29.65 25.46
CA PHE A 393 7.42 31.07 25.80
C PHE A 393 8.25 31.49 27.00
N LEU A 394 8.56 32.76 27.09
CA LEU A 394 9.11 33.30 28.33
C LEU A 394 8.03 33.30 29.43
N PRO A 395 8.38 33.03 30.70
CA PRO A 395 7.45 33.11 31.80
C PRO A 395 6.75 34.48 31.85
N GLY A 396 5.42 34.48 31.99
CA GLY A 396 4.58 35.67 32.06
C GLY A 396 4.44 36.43 30.74
N SER A 397 4.94 35.89 29.61
CA SER A 397 4.88 36.54 28.30
C SER A 397 4.13 35.68 27.28
N ALA A 398 3.49 36.33 26.33
CA ALA A 398 2.87 35.74 25.13
C ALA A 398 3.62 36.16 23.85
N GLU A 399 4.79 36.77 23.96
CA GLU A 399 5.60 37.16 22.82
C GLU A 399 6.29 35.96 22.19
N ILE A 400 6.27 35.89 20.86
CA ILE A 400 6.95 34.83 20.08
C ILE A 400 8.47 35.04 20.21
N THR A 401 9.17 34.08 20.76
CA THR A 401 10.63 34.07 20.84
C THR A 401 11.25 33.75 19.47
N PRO A 402 12.50 34.11 19.20
CA PRO A 402 13.17 33.76 17.95
C PRO A 402 13.17 32.25 17.66
N GLY A 403 13.39 31.41 18.66
CA GLY A 403 13.32 29.93 18.50
C GLY A 403 11.92 29.45 18.17
N THR A 404 10.90 30.01 18.83
CA THR A 404 9.49 29.70 18.52
C THR A 404 9.12 30.16 17.11
N ALA A 405 9.60 31.35 16.69
CA ALA A 405 9.38 31.84 15.33
C ALA A 405 10.01 30.94 14.26
N GLU A 406 11.19 30.36 14.51
CA GLU A 406 11.83 29.40 13.59
C GLU A 406 10.98 28.13 13.45
N ARG A 407 10.53 27.55 14.56
CA ARG A 407 9.64 26.38 14.55
C ARG A 407 8.32 26.66 13.83
N LEU A 408 7.70 27.80 14.06
CA LEU A 408 6.48 28.22 13.36
C LEU A 408 6.70 28.40 11.85
N ASN A 409 7.86 28.87 11.40
CA ASN A 409 8.21 28.94 9.98
C ASN A 409 8.33 27.54 9.35
N LEU A 410 8.99 26.59 10.04
CA LEU A 410 9.09 25.21 9.57
C LEU A 410 7.70 24.58 9.49
N LEU A 411 6.90 24.73 10.55
CA LEU A 411 5.54 24.23 10.61
C LEU A 411 4.65 24.83 9.50
N ALA A 412 4.71 26.14 9.28
CA ALA A 412 3.98 26.79 8.20
C ALA A 412 4.40 26.28 6.82
N THR A 413 5.70 25.98 6.64
CA THR A 413 6.20 25.39 5.40
C THR A 413 5.65 23.99 5.18
N ALA A 414 5.61 23.16 6.22
CA ALA A 414 5.00 21.82 6.17
C ALA A 414 3.50 21.90 5.88
N LEU A 415 2.76 22.75 6.59
CA LEU A 415 1.32 22.93 6.41
C LEU A 415 0.93 23.43 5.01
N LYS A 416 1.77 24.23 4.35
CA LYS A 416 1.53 24.64 2.96
C LYS A 416 1.63 23.48 1.98
N GLN A 417 2.45 22.48 2.30
CA GLN A 417 2.55 21.25 1.50
C GLN A 417 1.42 20.26 1.80
N ARG A 418 0.67 20.44 2.90
CA ARG A 418 -0.44 19.58 3.37
C ARG A 418 -1.71 20.39 3.58
N PRO A 419 -2.43 20.76 2.51
CA PRO A 419 -3.56 21.68 2.58
C PRO A 419 -4.73 21.17 3.41
N LEU A 420 -4.90 19.86 3.52
CA LEU A 420 -5.97 19.22 4.29
C LEU A 420 -5.66 19.09 5.79
N LEU A 421 -4.46 19.47 6.22
CA LEU A 421 -4.07 19.41 7.62
C LEU A 421 -4.37 20.72 8.33
N GLY A 422 -5.01 20.66 9.49
CA GLY A 422 -5.25 21.75 10.41
C GLY A 422 -4.52 21.57 11.73
N LEU A 423 -4.57 22.58 12.58
CA LEU A 423 -3.97 22.60 13.91
C LEU A 423 -4.97 22.95 14.98
N ILE A 424 -4.86 22.31 16.13
CA ILE A 424 -5.44 22.76 17.38
C ILE A 424 -4.32 23.44 18.17
N VAL A 425 -4.57 24.68 18.60
CA VAL A 425 -3.68 25.51 19.41
C VAL A 425 -4.30 25.66 20.79
N PRO A 426 -4.05 24.77 21.74
CA PRO A 426 -4.63 24.86 23.07
C PRO A 426 -4.02 26.06 23.83
N PRO A 427 -4.82 26.85 24.56
CA PRO A 427 -4.28 27.78 25.54
C PRO A 427 -3.49 27.01 26.61
N ALA A 428 -2.28 27.44 26.94
CA ALA A 428 -1.45 26.75 27.93
C ALA A 428 -0.68 27.70 28.84
N TYR A 429 -0.54 27.34 30.12
CA TYR A 429 0.27 28.08 31.07
C TYR A 429 0.97 27.16 32.09
N ASN A 430 2.11 27.64 32.61
CA ASN A 430 2.80 26.98 33.70
C ASN A 430 2.39 27.64 35.04
N PRO A 431 1.74 26.91 36.00
CA PRO A 431 1.18 27.52 37.20
C PRO A 431 2.25 28.06 38.16
N LEU A 432 3.50 27.60 38.09
CA LEU A 432 4.59 28.09 38.92
C LEU A 432 5.33 29.24 38.25
N ALA A 433 5.93 28.99 37.09
CA ALA A 433 6.78 29.97 36.39
C ALA A 433 5.98 31.22 35.93
N ASP A 434 4.76 31.01 35.39
CA ASP A 434 3.94 32.13 34.93
C ASP A 434 3.34 32.92 36.08
N ARG A 435 2.97 32.27 37.19
CA ARG A 435 2.46 32.94 38.40
C ARG A 435 3.52 33.84 39.00
N GLU A 436 4.77 33.38 39.15
CA GLU A 436 5.88 34.17 39.66
C GLU A 436 6.18 35.34 38.74
N ALA A 437 6.27 35.09 37.42
CA ALA A 437 6.54 36.15 36.44
C ALA A 437 5.45 37.23 36.41
N LEU A 438 4.16 36.83 36.43
CA LEU A 438 3.03 37.75 36.48
C LEU A 438 2.99 38.53 37.81
N ALA A 439 3.28 37.88 38.95
CA ALA A 439 3.38 38.56 40.24
C ALA A 439 4.45 39.65 40.20
N ARG A 440 5.60 39.36 39.60
CA ARG A 440 6.71 40.31 39.40
C ARG A 440 6.31 41.48 38.50
N GLN A 441 5.63 41.19 37.40
CA GLN A 441 5.15 42.22 36.46
C GLN A 441 4.10 43.12 37.12
N GLN A 442 3.10 42.53 37.82
CA GLN A 442 2.06 43.28 38.50
C GLN A 442 2.61 44.11 39.65
N MET A 443 3.54 43.57 40.45
CA MET A 443 4.19 44.32 41.55
C MET A 443 4.99 45.47 40.98
N ARG A 444 5.77 45.26 39.89
CA ARG A 444 6.49 46.33 39.19
C ARG A 444 5.55 47.44 38.73
N LEU A 445 4.42 47.05 38.08
CA LEU A 445 3.40 47.99 37.61
C LEU A 445 2.84 48.81 38.78
N HIS A 446 2.53 48.15 39.91
CA HIS A 446 2.04 48.87 41.12
C HIS A 446 3.04 49.88 41.61
N VAL A 447 4.33 49.55 41.66
CA VAL A 447 5.39 50.46 42.10
C VAL A 447 5.53 51.66 41.10
N VAL A 448 5.54 51.37 39.79
CA VAL A 448 5.63 52.42 38.76
C VAL A 448 4.43 53.37 38.82
N LEU A 449 3.20 52.83 38.95
CA LEU A 449 2.00 53.66 39.08
C LEU A 449 2.02 54.53 40.36
N ALA A 450 2.51 54.00 41.46
CA ALA A 450 2.62 54.74 42.72
C ALA A 450 3.71 55.82 42.71
N THR A 451 4.77 55.63 41.91
CA THR A 451 5.87 56.61 41.75
C THR A 451 5.61 57.68 40.69
N SER A 452 4.69 57.39 39.72
CA SER A 452 4.40 58.29 38.59
C SER A 452 3.34 59.32 38.97
N ALA A 453 3.63 60.61 38.84
CA ALA A 453 2.67 61.70 39.05
C ALA A 453 1.83 62.04 37.79
N GLY A 454 1.83 61.14 36.74
CA GLY A 454 1.17 61.39 35.46
C GLY A 454 0.04 60.42 35.16
N PRO A 455 -0.82 60.70 34.14
CA PRO A 455 -1.92 59.80 33.74
C PRO A 455 -1.38 58.44 33.27
N PRO A 456 -2.10 57.34 33.48
CA PRO A 456 -1.66 55.98 33.17
C PRO A 456 -1.60 55.72 31.66
N GLY A 457 -0.54 56.21 30.99
CA GLY A 457 -0.46 56.11 29.53
C GLY A 457 0.85 55.57 28.95
N GLN A 458 1.94 55.62 29.67
CA GLN A 458 3.23 55.09 29.24
C GLN A 458 3.97 54.50 30.45
N VAL A 459 3.76 53.22 30.70
CA VAL A 459 4.62 52.46 31.61
C VAL A 459 5.88 52.10 30.85
N ASP A 460 6.98 52.80 31.16
CA ASP A 460 8.29 52.53 30.57
C ASP A 460 8.78 51.13 31.00
N ASP A 461 9.25 50.35 30.07
CA ASP A 461 9.68 48.96 30.30
C ASP A 461 11.04 48.85 31.00
N LYS A 462 11.59 49.97 31.48
CA LYS A 462 12.86 50.00 32.18
C LYS A 462 12.81 49.29 33.54
N PRO A 463 13.87 48.62 33.95
CA PRO A 463 13.98 48.08 35.30
C PRO A 463 13.74 49.14 36.36
N LEU A 464 13.14 48.78 37.48
CA LEU A 464 13.00 49.70 38.61
C LEU A 464 14.37 50.08 39.13
N ASP A 465 14.63 51.41 39.28
CA ASP A 465 15.81 51.90 39.93
C ASP A 465 15.63 51.83 41.44
N MET A 466 16.25 50.82 42.08
CA MET A 466 16.17 50.61 43.52
C MET A 466 16.92 51.68 44.34
N ASN A 467 17.65 52.60 43.68
CA ASN A 467 18.28 53.74 44.30
C ASN A 467 17.43 55.02 44.23
N ASP A 468 16.30 54.99 43.49
CA ASP A 468 15.39 56.15 43.45
C ASP A 468 14.64 56.27 44.80
N PRO A 469 14.75 57.40 45.51
CA PRO A 469 14.04 57.63 46.78
C PRO A 469 12.51 57.44 46.69
N LYS A 470 11.90 57.72 45.53
CA LYS A 470 10.45 57.51 45.34
C LYS A 470 10.11 56.01 45.29
N VAL A 471 10.90 55.22 44.58
CA VAL A 471 10.74 53.76 44.52
C VAL A 471 10.95 53.18 45.91
N GLN A 472 11.96 53.60 46.64
CA GLN A 472 12.26 53.18 48.04
C GLN A 472 11.09 53.48 48.99
N SER A 473 10.54 54.69 48.90
CA SER A 473 9.38 55.10 49.75
C SER A 473 8.14 54.23 49.46
N VAL A 474 7.84 53.95 48.19
CA VAL A 474 6.71 53.09 47.80
C VAL A 474 6.93 51.64 48.24
N LEU A 475 8.16 51.13 48.13
CA LEU A 475 8.47 49.77 48.58
C LEU A 475 8.37 49.63 50.10
N ASP A 476 8.78 50.61 50.91
CA ASP A 476 8.60 50.65 52.34
C ASP A 476 7.11 50.70 52.73
N GLU A 477 6.30 51.50 52.04
CA GLU A 477 4.85 51.54 52.20
C GLU A 477 4.18 50.19 51.88
N PHE A 478 4.53 49.59 50.74
CA PHE A 478 3.98 48.29 50.36
C PHE A 478 4.43 47.16 51.30
N ALA A 479 5.69 47.19 51.74
CA ALA A 479 6.16 46.23 52.76
C ALA A 479 5.37 46.36 54.06
N THR A 480 5.03 47.56 54.49
CA THR A 480 4.27 47.80 55.70
C THR A 480 2.82 47.35 55.57
N THR A 481 2.20 47.56 54.40
CA THR A 481 0.77 47.29 54.16
C THR A 481 0.47 45.87 53.71
N ARG A 482 1.41 45.21 52.99
CA ARG A 482 1.17 43.92 52.33
C ARG A 482 1.94 42.75 52.90
N LEU A 483 3.01 42.97 53.69
CA LEU A 483 3.76 41.90 54.34
C LEU A 483 3.43 41.81 55.82
N SER A 484 3.33 40.62 56.37
CA SER A 484 3.25 40.38 57.81
C SER A 484 4.53 40.79 58.53
N ASN A 485 4.47 40.99 59.87
CA ASN A 485 5.64 41.30 60.66
C ASN A 485 6.73 40.24 60.47
N THR A 486 6.37 38.96 60.53
CA THR A 486 7.32 37.86 60.35
C THR A 486 8.02 37.88 58.99
N GLN A 487 7.31 38.26 57.92
CA GLN A 487 7.88 38.35 56.59
C GLN A 487 8.82 39.54 56.46
N ARG A 488 8.50 40.65 57.09
CA ARG A 488 9.38 41.86 57.15
C ARG A 488 10.65 41.61 57.94
N ASP A 489 10.52 40.96 59.10
CA ASP A 489 11.65 40.62 59.99
C ASP A 489 12.61 39.60 59.35
N ALA A 490 12.13 38.82 58.38
CA ALA A 490 12.94 37.87 57.60
C ALA A 490 13.83 38.58 56.54
N ILE A 491 13.58 39.86 56.25
CA ILE A 491 14.39 40.63 55.29
C ILE A 491 15.60 41.18 56.01
N GLU A 492 16.78 40.65 55.67
CA GLU A 492 18.04 41.11 56.27
C GLU A 492 18.34 42.59 55.94
N VAL A 493 18.55 43.42 56.97
CA VAL A 493 19.01 44.77 56.79
C VAL A 493 20.54 44.77 56.79
N PRO A 494 21.20 45.14 55.68
CA PRO A 494 22.66 45.19 55.59
C PRO A 494 23.24 46.13 56.64
N GLN A 495 24.46 45.88 57.08
CA GLN A 495 25.16 46.74 58.07
C GLN A 495 25.30 48.21 57.59
N ALA A 496 25.30 48.45 56.28
CA ALA A 496 25.35 49.80 55.67
C ALA A 496 23.98 50.51 55.66
N GLY A 497 22.93 49.93 56.28
CA GLY A 497 21.57 50.43 56.24
C GLY A 497 20.78 49.98 55.00
N LYS A 498 19.57 50.53 54.78
CA LYS A 498 18.71 50.23 53.65
C LYS A 498 19.35 50.72 52.36
N ASN A 499 19.93 49.82 51.62
CA ASN A 499 20.58 50.05 50.33
C ASN A 499 19.83 49.36 49.18
N GLU A 500 20.35 49.42 47.95
CA GLU A 500 19.79 48.77 46.76
C GLU A 500 19.50 47.30 47.00
N ALA A 501 20.40 46.54 47.64
CA ALA A 501 20.22 45.14 47.94
C ALA A 501 19.03 44.87 48.88
N TYR A 502 18.85 45.72 49.88
CA TYR A 502 17.71 45.67 50.78
C TYR A 502 16.39 45.86 50.02
N TYR A 503 16.28 46.91 49.20
CA TYR A 503 15.05 47.18 48.46
C TYR A 503 14.76 46.15 47.37
N ARG A 504 15.79 45.50 46.83
CA ARG A 504 15.62 44.33 45.96
C ARG A 504 15.02 43.17 46.73
N SER A 505 15.50 42.88 47.94
CA SER A 505 14.94 41.82 48.81
C SER A 505 13.51 42.15 49.26
N VAL A 506 13.18 43.40 49.54
CA VAL A 506 11.81 43.86 49.81
C VAL A 506 10.91 43.61 48.62
N PHE A 507 11.36 43.99 47.41
CA PHE A 507 10.59 43.75 46.20
C PHE A 507 10.34 42.25 45.96
N GLU A 508 11.38 41.41 46.12
CA GLU A 508 11.20 39.94 45.96
C GLU A 508 10.23 39.38 47.03
N ALA A 509 10.29 39.81 48.26
CA ALA A 509 9.34 39.41 49.31
C ALA A 509 7.88 39.82 48.95
N LEU A 510 7.72 41.02 48.36
CA LEU A 510 6.40 41.47 47.90
C LEU A 510 5.91 40.66 46.70
N VAL A 511 6.78 40.25 45.77
CA VAL A 511 6.46 39.38 44.64
C VAL A 511 5.99 38.00 45.11
N VAL A 512 6.76 37.37 46.01
CA VAL A 512 6.42 36.02 46.57
C VAL A 512 5.06 36.02 47.28
N ASN A 513 4.68 37.12 47.92
CA ASN A 513 3.42 37.25 48.64
C ASN A 513 2.28 37.89 47.82
N HIS A 514 2.52 38.19 46.53
CA HIS A 514 1.51 38.78 45.66
C HIS A 514 0.61 37.69 45.08
N GLU A 515 -0.70 37.76 45.38
CA GLU A 515 -1.69 36.85 44.84
C GLU A 515 -2.01 37.19 43.37
N VAL A 516 -1.72 36.26 42.47
CA VAL A 516 -2.10 36.34 41.07
C VAL A 516 -3.43 35.60 40.84
N ALA A 517 -4.41 36.32 40.37
CA ALA A 517 -5.72 35.72 40.07
C ALA A 517 -5.61 34.66 38.95
N GLU A 518 -6.33 33.55 39.11
CA GLU A 518 -6.35 32.46 38.11
C GLU A 518 -6.81 32.96 36.72
N SER A 519 -7.70 33.95 36.68
CA SER A 519 -8.10 34.61 35.44
C SER A 519 -6.96 35.31 34.70
N ALA A 520 -5.89 35.72 35.39
CA ALA A 520 -4.73 36.29 34.73
C ALA A 520 -3.89 35.22 34.03
N LEU A 521 -3.73 34.06 34.63
CA LEU A 521 -3.05 32.90 34.02
C LEU A 521 -3.83 32.38 32.80
N THR A 522 -5.15 32.24 32.95
CA THR A 522 -6.03 31.84 31.82
C THR A 522 -5.97 32.83 30.67
N ARG A 523 -5.93 34.13 30.97
CA ARG A 523 -5.78 35.18 29.96
C ARG A 523 -4.44 35.12 29.25
N LEU A 524 -3.33 34.90 29.99
CA LEU A 524 -2.02 34.70 29.42
C LEU A 524 -1.98 33.52 28.46
N ALA A 525 -2.57 32.39 28.88
CA ALA A 525 -2.69 31.20 28.06
C ALA A 525 -3.38 31.49 26.71
N ARG A 526 -4.52 32.21 26.76
CA ARG A 526 -5.25 32.62 25.53
C ARG A 526 -4.44 33.54 24.65
N TYR A 527 -3.70 34.50 25.23
CA TYR A 527 -2.84 35.39 24.45
C TYR A 527 -1.70 34.63 23.75
N ARG A 528 -1.12 33.57 24.37
CA ARG A 528 -0.14 32.71 23.74
C ARG A 528 -0.74 31.98 22.55
N ALA A 529 -1.90 31.36 22.70
CA ALA A 529 -2.60 30.72 21.59
C ALA A 529 -2.88 31.70 20.44
N GLN A 530 -3.40 32.90 20.75
CA GLN A 530 -3.64 33.96 19.76
C GLN A 530 -2.36 34.45 19.07
N SER A 531 -1.23 34.51 19.80
CA SER A 531 0.07 34.88 19.21
C SER A 531 0.55 33.83 18.22
N VAL A 532 0.40 32.56 18.53
CA VAL A 532 0.72 31.44 17.63
C VAL A 532 -0.16 31.47 16.38
N GLU A 533 -1.48 31.56 16.56
CA GLU A 533 -2.45 31.64 15.46
C GLU A 533 -2.17 32.86 14.57
N GLY A 534 -1.95 34.02 15.16
CA GLY A 534 -1.64 35.28 14.44
C GLY A 534 -0.35 35.17 13.63
N GLU A 535 0.67 34.54 14.17
CA GLU A 535 1.94 34.31 13.46
C GLU A 535 1.79 33.33 12.30
N LEU A 536 1.04 32.23 12.48
CA LEU A 536 0.75 31.28 11.40
C LEU A 536 -0.07 31.94 10.28
N VAL A 537 -1.05 32.80 10.61
CA VAL A 537 -1.78 33.59 9.61
C VAL A 537 -0.82 34.53 8.85
N ARG A 538 0.08 35.23 9.56
CA ARG A 538 1.10 36.08 8.94
C ARG A 538 2.01 35.30 8.00
N LEU A 539 2.29 34.03 8.34
CA LEU A 539 3.07 33.11 7.51
C LEU A 539 2.25 32.51 6.36
N GLY A 540 0.95 32.83 6.23
CA GLY A 540 0.10 32.46 5.10
C GLY A 540 -0.69 31.16 5.29
N ILE A 541 -0.92 30.73 6.53
CA ILE A 541 -1.84 29.63 6.85
C ILE A 541 -3.23 30.22 7.08
N GLY A 542 -4.27 29.64 6.43
CA GLY A 542 -5.65 30.09 6.57
C GLY A 542 -6.18 29.91 8.01
N ALA A 543 -6.89 30.92 8.52
CA ALA A 543 -7.43 30.90 9.88
C ALA A 543 -8.43 29.73 10.10
N GLU A 544 -9.13 29.32 9.04
CA GLU A 544 -10.06 28.18 9.03
C GLU A 544 -9.39 26.83 9.28
N ARG A 545 -8.08 26.77 9.18
CA ARG A 545 -7.26 25.58 9.45
C ARG A 545 -6.78 25.49 10.88
N MET A 546 -7.12 26.49 11.72
CA MET A 546 -6.70 26.56 13.11
C MET A 546 -7.92 26.56 14.02
N GLN A 547 -7.82 25.83 15.10
CA GLN A 547 -8.85 25.75 16.15
C GLN A 547 -8.19 26.03 17.51
N SER A 548 -8.73 26.99 18.24
CA SER A 548 -8.34 27.19 19.64
C SER A 548 -8.91 26.05 20.50
N GLY A 549 -8.12 25.53 21.43
CA GLY A 549 -8.59 24.55 22.40
C GLY A 549 -9.60 25.18 23.38
N ASP A 550 -10.57 24.38 23.83
CA ASP A 550 -11.68 24.86 24.68
C ASP A 550 -11.26 25.23 26.10
N ALA A 551 -10.26 24.55 26.67
CA ALA A 551 -9.79 24.74 28.03
C ALA A 551 -8.28 24.95 28.09
N PRO A 552 -7.79 25.77 29.07
CA PRO A 552 -6.35 25.94 29.25
C PRO A 552 -5.69 24.64 29.73
N GLU A 553 -4.59 24.27 29.08
CA GLU A 553 -3.74 23.17 29.51
C GLU A 553 -2.77 23.62 30.62
N ILE A 554 -2.66 22.81 31.66
CA ILE A 554 -1.75 23.05 32.76
C ILE A 554 -0.45 22.29 32.50
N VAL A 555 0.62 23.00 32.17
CA VAL A 555 1.94 22.41 31.92
C VAL A 555 2.69 22.25 33.23
N THR A 556 2.75 21.02 33.75
CA THR A 556 3.39 20.66 35.04
C THR A 556 4.72 19.91 34.87
N GLY A 557 5.42 20.08 33.76
CA GLY A 557 6.72 19.44 33.53
C GLY A 557 7.89 20.25 34.10
N GLY A 558 8.94 19.59 34.60
CA GLY A 558 10.11 20.16 35.27
C GLY A 558 11.05 21.02 34.37
N GLN A 559 10.54 21.65 33.34
CA GLN A 559 11.23 22.68 32.58
C GLN A 559 10.69 24.06 33.00
N ASP A 560 11.58 24.97 33.32
CA ASP A 560 11.24 26.36 33.70
C ASP A 560 10.62 27.18 32.52
N ILE A 561 10.50 26.57 31.34
CA ILE A 561 9.99 27.22 30.11
C ILE A 561 8.54 26.78 29.87
N PRO A 562 7.57 27.70 30.03
CA PRO A 562 6.19 27.43 29.64
C PRO A 562 6.08 27.11 28.14
N SER A 563 5.34 26.07 27.75
CA SER A 563 5.15 25.69 26.36
C SER A 563 3.67 25.53 26.00
N VAL A 564 3.35 25.72 24.73
CA VAL A 564 2.07 25.39 24.11
C VAL A 564 2.30 24.14 23.28
N SER A 565 1.59 23.04 23.58
CA SER A 565 1.65 21.81 22.81
C SER A 565 0.58 21.81 21.72
N LEU A 566 0.99 21.68 20.46
CA LEU A 566 0.09 21.68 19.31
C LEU A 566 -0.48 20.28 19.07
N HIS A 567 -1.66 20.22 18.50
CA HIS A 567 -2.24 18.97 18.00
C HIS A 567 -2.65 19.14 16.54
N VAL A 568 -2.56 18.07 15.75
CA VAL A 568 -3.00 18.08 14.36
C VAL A 568 -4.43 17.57 14.24
N LEU A 569 -5.15 18.07 13.24
CA LEU A 569 -6.48 17.60 12.86
C LEU A 569 -6.60 17.57 11.33
N ALA A 570 -7.53 16.77 10.82
CA ALA A 570 -7.93 16.83 9.42
C ALA A 570 -8.89 18.01 9.21
N ALA A 571 -8.47 19.00 8.41
CA ALA A 571 -9.26 20.21 8.16
C ALA A 571 -10.59 19.93 7.42
N ILE A 572 -10.71 18.79 6.74
CA ILE A 572 -11.92 18.36 6.00
C ILE A 572 -13.13 18.18 6.93
N ALA A 573 -12.93 17.68 8.14
CA ALA A 573 -14.03 17.42 9.09
C ALA A 573 -14.75 18.71 9.51
N HIS A 574 -14.08 19.86 9.47
CA HIS A 574 -14.65 21.14 9.90
C HIS A 574 -15.50 21.82 8.82
N ALA A 575 -15.12 21.69 7.54
CA ALA A 575 -15.89 22.27 6.43
C ALA A 575 -17.26 21.60 6.24
N LEU A 576 -17.37 20.31 6.54
CA LEU A 576 -18.64 19.57 6.44
C LEU A 576 -19.56 19.79 7.67
N SER A 577 -19.00 19.97 8.86
CA SER A 577 -19.76 20.27 10.09
C SER A 577 -20.32 21.68 10.08
N SER A 578 -19.62 22.67 9.52
CA SER A 578 -20.09 24.06 9.40
C SER A 578 -21.09 24.27 8.26
N ALA A 579 -21.19 23.36 7.29
CA ALA A 579 -22.19 23.40 6.24
C ALA A 579 -23.53 22.75 6.63
N GLN A 580 -23.59 22.07 7.79
CA GLN A 580 -24.81 21.45 8.35
C GLN A 580 -25.41 22.24 9.52
N GLN A 581 -24.82 23.35 9.96
CA GLN A 581 -25.41 24.37 10.87
C GLN A 581 -25.87 25.59 10.08
#